data_9bc389b69aa8f97d317a2482c0fb9e98
#
_entry.id   9bc389b69aa8f97d317a2482c0fb9e98
#
_cell.length_a   1.000
_cell.length_b   1.000
_cell.length_c   1.000
_cell.angle_alpha   90.00
_cell.angle_beta   90.00
_cell.angle_gamma   90.00
#
_symmetry.space_group_name_H-M   'P 1'
#
loop_
_entity.id
_entity.type
_entity.pdbx_description
1 polymer ?
#
loop_
_entity_poly.entity_id
_entity_poly.type
_entity_poly.pdbx_seq_one_letter_code
_entity_poly.pdbx_strand_id
1 'polypeptide(L)'
;MRYLFPIVLVVTAIALGFYAYLGGLRTPTVALETTATPTLLAGQAYAGKVQGQRFGELFREAKTTQENGRLGAGLALANIYYNNPETAHDTIRAFIGLAVADTARPLPAGWRYRVVPAGQRIMRASIKGVSFLLAPDKLYPAATEAIKAQKLTQRGNFYLERFGTDEISEMWIGVK
;
A
#
# COMPACT_ATOMS: atom_id res chain seq x y z
N MET A 1 -42.45 -14.08 4.31
CA MET A 1 -41.18 -14.84 4.40
C MET A 1 -40.80 -15.62 3.12
N ARG A 2 -41.73 -15.95 2.23
CA ARG A 2 -41.48 -16.80 1.03
C ARG A 2 -40.47 -16.19 0.02
N TYR A 3 -40.35 -14.87 -0.05
CA TYR A 3 -39.44 -14.17 -0.99
C TYR A 3 -38.13 -13.73 -0.39
N LEU A 4 -37.93 -13.84 0.92
CA LEU A 4 -36.71 -13.41 1.59
C LEU A 4 -35.50 -14.27 1.16
N PHE A 5 -35.69 -15.59 1.10
CA PHE A 5 -34.62 -16.53 0.73
C PHE A 5 -34.06 -16.26 -0.70
N PRO A 6 -34.89 -16.19 -1.77
CA PRO A 6 -34.35 -15.89 -3.10
C PRO A 6 -33.69 -14.51 -3.20
N ILE A 7 -34.21 -13.49 -2.48
CA ILE A 7 -33.57 -12.17 -2.44
C ILE A 7 -32.17 -12.23 -1.81
N VAL A 8 -32.03 -12.90 -0.67
CA VAL A 8 -30.73 -13.08 0.00
C VAL A 8 -29.76 -13.82 -0.92
N LEU A 9 -30.21 -14.87 -1.59
CA LEU A 9 -29.37 -15.65 -2.52
C LEU A 9 -28.86 -14.79 -3.68
N VAL A 10 -29.73 -13.97 -4.30
CA VAL A 10 -29.34 -13.07 -5.39
C VAL A 10 -28.35 -12.01 -4.91
N VAL A 11 -28.62 -11.37 -3.77
CA VAL A 11 -27.71 -10.35 -3.19
C VAL A 11 -26.35 -10.97 -2.86
N THR A 12 -26.32 -12.17 -2.29
CA THR A 12 -25.07 -12.88 -1.99
C THR A 12 -24.30 -13.24 -3.27
N ALA A 13 -24.99 -13.70 -4.31
CA ALA A 13 -24.36 -14.00 -5.60
C ALA A 13 -23.75 -12.74 -6.24
N ILE A 14 -24.46 -11.60 -6.20
CA ILE A 14 -23.97 -10.32 -6.71
C ILE A 14 -22.74 -9.89 -5.89
N ALA A 15 -22.78 -9.96 -4.55
CA ALA A 15 -21.68 -9.59 -3.68
C ALA A 15 -20.43 -10.46 -3.93
N LEU A 16 -20.60 -11.78 -4.08
CA LEU A 16 -19.50 -12.68 -4.40
C LEU A 16 -18.93 -12.43 -5.79
N GLY A 17 -19.78 -12.17 -6.78
CA GLY A 17 -19.35 -11.78 -8.13
C GLY A 17 -18.54 -10.49 -8.14
N PHE A 18 -18.99 -9.49 -7.40
CA PHE A 18 -18.28 -8.21 -7.25
C PHE A 18 -16.96 -8.39 -6.50
N TYR A 19 -16.94 -9.18 -5.43
CA TYR A 19 -15.71 -9.52 -4.70
C TYR A 19 -14.69 -10.22 -5.61
N ALA A 20 -15.13 -11.20 -6.40
CA ALA A 20 -14.28 -11.90 -7.37
C ALA A 20 -13.75 -10.94 -8.46
N TYR A 21 -14.61 -10.05 -8.97
CA TYR A 21 -14.24 -9.02 -9.95
C TYR A 21 -13.15 -8.08 -9.42
N LEU A 22 -13.22 -7.66 -8.16
CA LEU A 22 -12.21 -6.84 -7.51
C LEU A 22 -10.91 -7.60 -7.18
N GLY A 23 -10.79 -8.86 -7.59
CA GLY A 23 -9.63 -9.71 -7.34
C GLY A 23 -9.60 -10.35 -5.96
N GLY A 24 -10.74 -10.37 -5.25
CA GLY A 24 -10.85 -10.90 -3.90
C GLY A 24 -10.44 -12.39 -3.75
N LEU A 25 -10.46 -13.16 -4.83
CA LEU A 25 -10.04 -14.58 -4.82
C LEU A 25 -8.54 -14.77 -5.11
N ARG A 26 -7.81 -13.72 -5.46
CA ARG A 26 -6.37 -13.81 -5.75
C ARG A 26 -5.56 -13.91 -4.46
N THR A 27 -4.44 -14.62 -4.52
CA THR A 27 -3.50 -14.80 -3.41
C THR A 27 -2.21 -14.04 -3.64
N PRO A 28 -1.63 -13.38 -2.62
CA PRO A 28 -0.32 -12.74 -2.71
C PRO A 28 0.81 -13.75 -2.91
N THR A 29 1.86 -13.32 -3.58
CA THR A 29 3.18 -13.98 -3.54
C THR A 29 4.03 -13.28 -2.49
N VAL A 30 4.81 -14.03 -1.71
CA VAL A 30 5.66 -13.49 -0.65
C VAL A 30 7.09 -13.98 -0.81
N ALA A 31 8.06 -13.08 -0.69
CA ALA A 31 9.48 -13.37 -0.79
C ALA A 31 10.28 -12.58 0.24
N LEU A 32 11.34 -13.21 0.77
CA LEU A 32 12.37 -12.54 1.55
C LEU A 32 13.43 -12.00 0.59
N GLU A 33 13.61 -10.69 0.59
CA GLU A 33 14.50 -10.02 -0.37
C GLU A 33 15.41 -9.01 0.34
N THR A 34 16.49 -8.64 -0.34
CA THR A 34 17.30 -7.47 0.01
C THR A 34 17.19 -6.46 -1.13
N THR A 35 16.81 -5.23 -0.80
CA THR A 35 16.63 -4.18 -1.82
C THR A 35 17.95 -3.87 -2.53
N ALA A 36 18.00 -4.06 -3.85
CA ALA A 36 19.22 -3.85 -4.65
C ALA A 36 19.51 -2.36 -4.88
N THR A 37 18.46 -1.55 -5.01
CA THR A 37 18.56 -0.12 -5.32
C THR A 37 17.77 0.71 -4.30
N PRO A 38 18.16 1.97 -4.09
CA PRO A 38 17.35 2.86 -3.26
C PRO A 38 16.00 3.14 -3.93
N THR A 39 14.95 3.27 -3.12
CA THR A 39 13.64 3.69 -3.59
C THR A 39 13.45 5.16 -3.27
N LEU A 40 13.23 5.98 -4.31
CA LEU A 40 12.99 7.40 -4.18
C LEU A 40 11.50 7.67 -4.11
N LEU A 41 11.08 8.49 -3.17
CA LEU A 41 9.69 8.92 -3.03
C LEU A 41 9.63 10.46 -3.05
N ALA A 42 8.55 10.97 -3.62
CA ALA A 42 8.15 12.37 -3.49
C ALA A 42 6.77 12.43 -2.84
N GLY A 43 6.60 13.23 -1.79
CA GLY A 43 5.34 13.26 -1.05
C GLY A 43 5.38 14.15 0.18
N GLN A 44 4.41 13.95 1.06
CA GLN A 44 4.25 14.70 2.30
C GLN A 44 4.29 13.79 3.53
N ALA A 45 4.87 14.29 4.62
CA ALA A 45 4.80 13.60 5.90
C ALA A 45 3.48 13.91 6.60
N TYR A 46 2.99 12.92 7.32
CA TYR A 46 1.80 13.00 8.15
C TYR A 46 2.06 12.43 9.54
N ALA A 47 1.50 13.09 10.55
CA ALA A 47 1.39 12.56 11.90
C ALA A 47 0.05 13.05 12.46
N GLY A 48 -0.86 12.14 12.75
CA GLY A 48 -2.20 12.51 13.21
C GLY A 48 -3.17 11.33 13.20
N LYS A 49 -4.45 11.62 13.36
CA LYS A 49 -5.50 10.60 13.43
C LYS A 49 -5.64 9.83 12.13
N VAL A 50 -5.78 8.50 12.21
CA VAL A 50 -5.98 7.61 11.04
C VAL A 50 -7.21 8.01 10.22
N GLN A 51 -8.30 8.41 10.90
CA GLN A 51 -9.54 8.87 10.26
C GLN A 51 -9.59 10.39 10.08
N GLY A 52 -8.45 11.07 10.15
CA GLY A 52 -8.38 12.52 9.97
C GLY A 52 -8.64 12.93 8.52
N GLN A 53 -9.42 14.01 8.32
CA GLN A 53 -9.68 14.56 6.98
C GLN A 53 -8.38 14.78 6.20
N ARG A 54 -7.35 15.36 6.82
CA ARG A 54 -6.04 15.63 6.20
C ARG A 54 -5.34 14.37 5.72
N PHE A 55 -5.50 13.24 6.41
CA PHE A 55 -4.95 11.95 5.98
C PHE A 55 -5.51 11.54 4.62
N GLY A 56 -6.83 11.55 4.47
CA GLY A 56 -7.48 11.25 3.19
C GLY A 56 -7.18 12.28 2.08
N GLU A 57 -6.98 13.55 2.43
CA GLU A 57 -6.58 14.59 1.47
C GLU A 57 -5.21 14.32 0.86
N LEU A 58 -4.24 13.85 1.64
CA LEU A 58 -2.90 13.53 1.14
C LEU A 58 -2.93 12.41 0.09
N PHE A 59 -3.76 11.38 0.27
CA PHE A 59 -3.94 10.35 -0.75
C PHE A 59 -4.56 10.90 -2.03
N ARG A 60 -5.56 11.79 -1.91
CA ARG A 60 -6.16 12.44 -3.08
C ARG A 60 -5.16 13.34 -3.81
N GLU A 61 -4.38 14.13 -3.08
CA GLU A 61 -3.30 14.96 -3.64
C GLU A 61 -2.25 14.12 -4.37
N ALA A 62 -1.82 13.00 -3.77
CA ALA A 62 -0.89 12.07 -4.40
C ALA A 62 -1.47 11.47 -5.68
N LYS A 63 -2.73 11.03 -5.63
CA LYS A 63 -3.44 10.47 -6.79
C LYS A 63 -3.58 11.49 -7.93
N THR A 64 -4.00 12.71 -7.62
CA THR A 64 -4.11 13.80 -8.59
C THR A 64 -2.74 14.15 -9.20
N THR A 65 -1.67 14.15 -8.39
CA THR A 65 -0.31 14.40 -8.87
C THR A 65 0.19 13.29 -9.79
N GLN A 66 -0.18 12.04 -9.50
CA GLN A 66 0.08 10.88 -10.35
C GLN A 66 -0.62 11.02 -11.71
N GLU A 67 -1.93 11.30 -11.70
CA GLU A 67 -2.77 11.41 -12.89
C GLU A 67 -2.34 12.56 -13.81
N ASN A 68 -1.95 13.69 -13.23
CA ASN A 68 -1.46 14.84 -13.99
C ASN A 68 -0.05 14.62 -14.57
N GLY A 69 0.63 13.53 -14.25
CA GLY A 69 1.98 13.22 -14.74
C GLY A 69 3.06 14.23 -14.38
N ARG A 70 2.80 15.13 -13.41
CA ARG A 70 3.68 16.25 -13.05
C ARG A 70 5.08 15.81 -12.65
N LEU A 71 5.20 14.70 -11.94
CA LEU A 71 6.48 14.12 -11.51
C LEU A 71 6.98 12.99 -12.41
N GLY A 72 6.24 12.65 -13.45
CA GLY A 72 6.52 11.58 -14.40
C GLY A 72 5.27 10.77 -14.72
N ALA A 73 5.26 10.10 -15.85
CA ALA A 73 4.18 9.19 -16.23
C ALA A 73 4.36 7.82 -15.57
N GLY A 74 3.26 7.13 -15.28
CA GLY A 74 3.27 5.75 -14.81
C GLY A 74 3.86 5.52 -13.42
N LEU A 75 4.00 6.55 -12.61
CA LEU A 75 4.52 6.42 -11.24
C LEU A 75 3.55 5.63 -10.36
N ALA A 76 4.10 4.82 -9.45
CA ALA A 76 3.31 4.15 -8.43
C ALA A 76 2.97 5.11 -7.28
N LEU A 77 1.76 5.01 -6.72
CA LEU A 77 1.49 5.53 -5.38
C LEU A 77 2.40 4.78 -4.40
N ALA A 78 3.02 5.49 -3.46
CA ALA A 78 3.91 4.88 -2.50
C ALA A 78 3.81 5.56 -1.13
N ASN A 79 3.55 4.75 -0.11
CA ASN A 79 3.33 5.20 1.25
C ASN A 79 4.30 4.49 2.19
N ILE A 80 4.96 5.24 3.07
CA ILE A 80 5.75 4.68 4.16
C ILE A 80 4.99 4.92 5.45
N TYR A 81 4.80 3.87 6.26
CA TYR A 81 4.28 3.99 7.61
C TYR A 81 5.40 3.73 8.63
N TYR A 82 5.43 4.54 9.66
CA TYR A 82 6.40 4.49 10.77
C TYR A 82 5.79 3.94 12.06
N ASN A 83 4.59 3.42 11.99
CA ASN A 83 3.93 2.56 12.97
C ASN A 83 3.00 1.62 12.20
N ASN A 84 2.63 0.50 12.81
CA ASN A 84 1.84 -0.52 12.13
C ASN A 84 0.44 0.04 11.78
N PRO A 85 0.09 0.17 10.48
CA PRO A 85 -1.18 0.76 10.08
C PRO A 85 -2.38 -0.13 10.41
N GLU A 86 -2.23 -1.45 10.54
CA GLU A 86 -3.31 -2.36 10.93
C GLU A 86 -3.70 -2.21 12.40
N THR A 87 -2.75 -1.84 13.25
CA THR A 87 -2.97 -1.69 14.70
C THR A 87 -3.01 -0.24 15.19
N ALA A 88 -2.82 0.71 14.29
CA ALA A 88 -2.88 2.14 14.59
C ALA A 88 -4.33 2.61 14.70
N HIS A 89 -4.93 2.50 15.88
CA HIS A 89 -6.32 2.91 16.11
C HIS A 89 -6.49 4.44 16.14
N ASP A 90 -5.56 5.17 16.74
CA ASP A 90 -5.70 6.60 16.98
C ASP A 90 -4.80 7.47 16.12
N THR A 91 -3.50 7.16 16.09
CA THR A 91 -2.50 8.01 15.46
C THR A 91 -1.63 7.22 14.51
N ILE A 92 -1.48 7.72 13.28
CA ILE A 92 -0.56 7.18 12.29
C ILE A 92 0.53 8.19 11.96
N ARG A 93 1.74 7.68 11.77
CA ARG A 93 2.89 8.43 11.25
C ARG A 93 3.22 7.86 9.89
N ALA A 94 3.10 8.68 8.86
CA ALA A 94 3.25 8.25 7.49
C ALA A 94 4.01 9.26 6.63
N PHE A 95 4.47 8.80 5.48
CA PHE A 95 4.88 9.61 4.35
C PHE A 95 4.10 9.13 3.13
N ILE A 96 3.28 10.00 2.56
CA ILE A 96 2.33 9.64 1.49
C ILE A 96 2.73 10.36 0.22
N GLY A 97 2.84 9.65 -0.90
CA GLY A 97 3.24 10.23 -2.15
C GLY A 97 3.38 9.23 -3.31
N LEU A 98 4.42 9.44 -4.10
CA LEU A 98 4.71 8.68 -5.32
C LEU A 98 6.13 8.12 -5.28
N ALA A 99 6.33 6.92 -5.80
CA ALA A 99 7.65 6.44 -6.14
C ALA A 99 8.12 7.13 -7.41
N VAL A 100 9.27 7.80 -7.35
CA VAL A 100 9.83 8.60 -8.45
C VAL A 100 11.15 8.00 -8.95
N ALA A 101 11.49 8.28 -10.21
CA ALA A 101 12.73 7.79 -10.81
C ALA A 101 13.95 8.59 -10.37
N ASP A 102 13.79 9.89 -10.15
CA ASP A 102 14.85 10.84 -9.78
C ASP A 102 14.32 11.96 -8.88
N THR A 103 15.22 12.84 -8.47
CA THR A 103 14.92 14.00 -7.62
C THR A 103 15.08 15.34 -8.35
N ALA A 104 15.14 15.33 -9.67
CA ALA A 104 15.43 16.54 -10.46
C ALA A 104 14.20 17.42 -10.71
N ARG A 105 12.99 16.88 -10.56
CA ARG A 105 11.76 17.61 -10.86
C ARG A 105 11.33 18.51 -9.72
N PRO A 106 10.80 19.72 -10.01
CA PRO A 106 10.26 20.59 -8.98
C PRO A 106 9.04 19.96 -8.32
N LEU A 107 9.03 19.97 -6.99
CA LEU A 107 7.96 19.39 -6.20
C LEU A 107 6.77 20.35 -6.05
N PRO A 108 5.55 19.85 -5.87
CA PRO A 108 4.40 20.63 -5.40
C PRO A 108 4.69 21.26 -4.03
N ALA A 109 3.97 22.31 -3.69
CA ALA A 109 4.10 22.96 -2.39
C ALA A 109 3.87 21.97 -1.24
N GLY A 110 4.72 22.01 -0.22
CA GLY A 110 4.67 21.11 0.94
C GLY A 110 5.21 19.70 0.70
N TRP A 111 5.54 19.35 -0.53
CA TRP A 111 6.16 18.07 -0.85
C TRP A 111 7.66 18.09 -0.61
N ARG A 112 8.22 16.92 -0.35
CA ARG A 112 9.67 16.69 -0.21
C ARG A 112 10.06 15.33 -0.74
N TYR A 113 11.33 15.17 -1.07
CA TYR A 113 11.90 13.87 -1.40
C TYR A 113 12.21 13.05 -0.15
N ARG A 114 12.03 11.74 -0.26
CA ARG A 114 12.41 10.74 0.73
C ARG A 114 13.13 9.60 0.03
N VAL A 115 14.19 9.12 0.64
CA VAL A 115 14.96 7.97 0.13
C VAL A 115 14.80 6.80 1.11
N VAL A 116 14.40 5.66 0.60
CA VAL A 116 14.56 4.38 1.28
C VAL A 116 15.87 3.78 0.75
N PRO A 117 16.90 3.62 1.60
CA PRO A 117 18.21 3.17 1.12
C PRO A 117 18.16 1.74 0.60
N ALA A 118 19.09 1.40 -0.30
CA ALA A 118 19.36 0.02 -0.69
C ALA A 118 19.90 -0.81 0.48
N GLY A 119 19.97 -2.13 0.32
CA GLY A 119 20.46 -3.04 1.33
C GLY A 119 19.48 -3.31 2.48
N GLN A 120 18.21 -2.89 2.35
CA GLN A 120 17.18 -3.23 3.33
C GLN A 120 16.74 -4.68 3.13
N ARG A 121 16.82 -5.47 4.19
CA ARG A 121 16.24 -6.82 4.22
C ARG A 121 14.75 -6.68 4.50
N ILE A 122 13.92 -7.15 3.58
CA ILE A 122 12.47 -6.96 3.62
C ILE A 122 11.74 -8.27 3.35
N MET A 123 10.58 -8.44 3.99
CA MET A 123 9.56 -9.36 3.52
C MET A 123 8.67 -8.59 2.54
N ARG A 124 8.71 -9.00 1.26
CA ARG A 124 7.90 -8.40 0.20
C ARG A 124 6.72 -9.30 -0.10
N ALA A 125 5.51 -8.79 0.07
CA ALA A 125 4.31 -9.39 -0.46
C ALA A 125 3.86 -8.61 -1.70
N SER A 126 3.43 -9.30 -2.76
CA SER A 126 2.93 -8.69 -3.98
C SER A 126 1.70 -9.41 -4.52
N ILE A 127 0.80 -8.65 -5.14
CA ILE A 127 -0.41 -9.19 -5.74
C ILE A 127 -0.76 -8.37 -6.99
N LYS A 128 -1.21 -9.05 -8.05
CA LYS A 128 -1.59 -8.40 -9.30
C LYS A 128 -3.09 -8.49 -9.55
N GLY A 129 -3.67 -7.40 -10.11
CA GLY A 129 -5.06 -7.34 -10.52
C GLY A 129 -6.04 -7.41 -9.34
N VAL A 130 -5.65 -6.88 -8.20
CA VAL A 130 -6.51 -6.68 -7.03
C VAL A 130 -6.71 -5.19 -6.84
N SER A 131 -7.95 -4.79 -6.58
CA SER A 131 -8.26 -3.40 -6.25
C SER A 131 -7.40 -2.92 -5.08
N PHE A 132 -6.90 -1.68 -5.16
CA PHE A 132 -6.13 -1.04 -4.09
C PHE A 132 -6.87 -1.01 -2.74
N LEU A 133 -8.22 -1.09 -2.76
CA LEU A 133 -9.03 -1.17 -1.54
C LEU A 133 -8.92 -2.53 -0.83
N LEU A 134 -8.69 -3.62 -1.59
CA LEU A 134 -8.59 -4.98 -1.05
C LEU A 134 -7.14 -5.45 -0.91
N ALA A 135 -6.21 -4.81 -1.60
CA ALA A 135 -4.82 -5.24 -1.61
C ALA A 135 -4.17 -5.22 -0.22
N PRO A 136 -4.32 -4.18 0.63
CA PRO A 136 -3.76 -4.19 1.98
C PRO A 136 -4.24 -5.36 2.82
N ASP A 137 -5.55 -5.63 2.85
CA ASP A 137 -6.15 -6.72 3.64
C ASP A 137 -5.63 -8.12 3.27
N LYS A 138 -5.01 -8.24 2.10
CA LYS A 138 -4.38 -9.48 1.63
C LYS A 138 -2.86 -9.48 1.85
N LEU A 139 -2.22 -8.35 1.60
CA LEU A 139 -0.76 -8.24 1.65
C LEU A 139 -0.20 -8.26 3.07
N TYR A 140 -0.85 -7.55 4.02
CA TYR A 140 -0.38 -7.51 5.41
C TYR A 140 -0.40 -8.87 6.09
N PRO A 141 -1.52 -9.64 6.09
CA PRO A 141 -1.53 -10.96 6.69
C PRO A 141 -0.52 -11.89 6.04
N ALA A 142 -0.43 -11.92 4.70
CA ALA A 142 0.49 -12.77 3.99
C ALA A 142 1.97 -12.50 4.35
N ALA A 143 2.37 -11.21 4.39
CA ALA A 143 3.73 -10.83 4.80
C ALA A 143 4.00 -11.18 6.27
N THR A 144 3.03 -10.92 7.16
CA THR A 144 3.16 -11.19 8.60
C THR A 144 3.25 -12.68 8.89
N GLU A 145 2.45 -13.51 8.23
CA GLU A 145 2.50 -14.96 8.35
C GLU A 145 3.84 -15.52 7.86
N ALA A 146 4.35 -15.02 6.73
CA ALA A 146 5.64 -15.44 6.21
C ALA A 146 6.81 -15.05 7.15
N ILE A 147 6.77 -13.87 7.77
CA ILE A 147 7.74 -13.45 8.80
C ILE A 147 7.73 -14.42 9.97
N LYS A 148 6.54 -14.78 10.48
CA LYS A 148 6.39 -15.75 11.58
C LYS A 148 6.87 -17.14 11.18
N ALA A 149 6.48 -17.63 10.01
CA ALA A 149 6.87 -18.95 9.51
C ALA A 149 8.39 -19.10 9.36
N GLN A 150 9.06 -18.02 8.93
CA GLN A 150 10.52 -17.99 8.80
C GLN A 150 11.26 -17.59 10.09
N LYS A 151 10.54 -17.41 11.20
CA LYS A 151 11.07 -17.00 12.51
C LYS A 151 11.90 -15.71 12.46
N LEU A 152 11.51 -14.78 11.56
CA LEU A 152 12.16 -13.48 11.43
C LEU A 152 11.56 -12.49 12.42
N THR A 153 12.34 -11.47 12.77
CA THR A 153 11.88 -10.35 13.61
C THR A 153 11.72 -9.11 12.74
N GLN A 154 10.64 -8.37 12.93
CA GLN A 154 10.47 -7.09 12.25
C GLN A 154 11.57 -6.10 12.68
N ARG A 155 12.12 -5.39 11.71
CA ARG A 155 13.13 -4.35 11.93
C ARG A 155 12.45 -3.00 12.11
N GLY A 156 12.15 -2.61 13.34
CA GLY A 156 11.48 -1.35 13.62
C GLY A 156 10.04 -1.32 13.07
N ASN A 157 9.51 -0.11 12.92
CA ASN A 157 8.19 0.12 12.36
C ASN A 157 8.33 0.68 10.94
N PHE A 158 8.76 -0.16 9.99
CA PHE A 158 8.90 0.22 8.60
C PHE A 158 7.99 -0.64 7.72
N TYR A 159 7.01 0.01 7.13
CA TYR A 159 6.07 -0.58 6.18
C TYR A 159 6.03 0.32 4.95
N LEU A 160 6.23 -0.23 3.77
CA LEU A 160 6.12 0.50 2.52
C LEU A 160 5.07 -0.17 1.64
N GLU A 161 4.05 0.58 1.26
CA GLU A 161 3.04 0.19 0.28
C GLU A 161 3.35 0.83 -1.07
N ARG A 162 3.19 0.07 -2.15
CA ARG A 162 3.23 0.55 -3.52
C ARG A 162 2.03 0.05 -4.30
N PHE A 163 1.39 0.96 -5.02
CA PHE A 163 0.28 0.65 -5.92
C PHE A 163 0.65 1.13 -7.32
N GLY A 164 1.11 0.19 -8.14
CA GLY A 164 1.56 0.45 -9.49
C GLY A 164 0.40 0.69 -10.46
N THR A 165 0.70 1.39 -11.55
CA THR A 165 -0.25 1.57 -12.68
C THR A 165 -0.40 0.30 -13.52
N ASP A 166 0.46 -0.69 -13.33
CA ASP A 166 0.45 -2.04 -13.92
C ASP A 166 -0.41 -3.04 -13.14
N GLU A 167 -1.27 -2.53 -12.25
CA GLU A 167 -2.15 -3.30 -11.35
C GLU A 167 -1.38 -4.18 -10.33
N ILE A 168 -0.09 -3.93 -10.13
CA ILE A 168 0.68 -4.60 -9.09
C ILE A 168 0.64 -3.76 -7.81
N SER A 169 0.18 -4.38 -6.74
CA SER A 169 0.24 -3.85 -5.38
C SER A 169 1.31 -4.60 -4.58
N GLU A 170 2.12 -3.89 -3.84
CA GLU A 170 3.22 -4.43 -3.05
C GLU A 170 3.18 -3.88 -1.62
N MET A 171 3.60 -4.75 -0.70
CA MET A 171 3.86 -4.42 0.69
C MET A 171 5.26 -4.88 1.07
N TRP A 172 6.06 -4.00 1.66
CA TRP A 172 7.38 -4.30 2.19
C TRP A 172 7.39 -4.11 3.69
N ILE A 173 7.81 -5.13 4.43
CA ILE A 173 8.03 -5.06 5.87
C ILE A 173 9.51 -5.28 6.14
N GLY A 174 10.16 -4.35 6.83
CA GLY A 174 11.55 -4.48 7.22
C GLY A 174 11.74 -5.63 8.21
N VAL A 175 12.77 -6.50 8.00
CA VAL A 175 13.07 -7.65 8.86
C VAL A 175 14.55 -7.75 9.21
N LYS A 176 14.82 -8.47 10.31
CA LYS A 176 16.17 -8.83 10.76
C LYS A 176 16.40 -10.32 10.57
#